data_0c55edd2849dddc87c927de84ecd9dff
#
_entry.id   0c55edd2849dddc87c927de84ecd9dff
#
_cell.length_a   1.000
_cell.length_b   1.000
_cell.length_c   1.000
_cell.angle_alpha   90.00
_cell.angle_beta   90.00
_cell.angle_gamma   90.00
#
_symmetry.space_group_name_H-M   'P 1'
#
loop_
_entity.id
_entity.type
_entity.pdbx_description
1 polymer ?
#
loop_
_entity_poly.entity_id
_entity_poly.type
_entity_poly.pdbx_seq_one_letter_code
_entity_poly.pdbx_strand_id
1 'polypeptide(L)'
;MKRLSLLTAVIICMLSVGCSDKKQESQTLISANNLHLEAIKTQESLEQKLMHIRNDAIRAHNPVLLHKSDSLKEQVELWKESVMEVPGFDHEHKHGEHHEHRPAPKMTDHSMLQYQQEAKNAIDSLEHGAITLEEKYKTILQ
;
A
#
# COMPACT_ATOMS: atom_id res chain seq x y z
N MET A 1 -64.62 -14.62 -22.88
CA MET A 1 -63.35 -14.49 -23.54
C MET A 1 -62.51 -13.28 -23.01
N LYS A 2 -62.69 -12.86 -21.74
CA LYS A 2 -61.93 -11.72 -21.13
C LYS A 2 -61.04 -12.10 -19.94
N ARG A 3 -60.94 -13.39 -19.61
CA ARG A 3 -60.13 -13.86 -18.44
C ARG A 3 -58.83 -14.55 -18.83
N LEU A 4 -58.54 -14.73 -20.10
CA LEU A 4 -57.33 -15.38 -20.58
C LEU A 4 -56.18 -14.38 -20.84
N SER A 5 -56.51 -13.10 -20.96
CA SER A 5 -55.55 -12.03 -21.27
C SER A 5 -54.81 -11.49 -20.06
N LEU A 6 -55.25 -11.81 -18.84
CA LEU A 6 -54.64 -11.31 -17.59
C LEU A 6 -53.52 -12.23 -17.05
N LEU A 7 -53.53 -13.51 -17.47
CA LEU A 7 -52.52 -14.49 -17.03
C LEU A 7 -51.21 -14.43 -17.84
N THR A 8 -51.27 -13.89 -19.06
CA THR A 8 -50.06 -13.73 -19.90
C THR A 8 -49.20 -12.49 -19.53
N ALA A 9 -49.80 -11.50 -18.86
CA ALA A 9 -49.09 -10.29 -18.47
C ALA A 9 -48.21 -10.45 -17.21
N VAL A 10 -48.46 -11.45 -16.38
CA VAL A 10 -47.74 -11.69 -15.12
C VAL A 10 -46.44 -12.50 -15.32
N ILE A 11 -46.32 -13.25 -16.42
CA ILE A 11 -45.18 -14.14 -16.68
C ILE A 11 -43.97 -13.39 -17.28
N ILE A 12 -44.18 -12.20 -17.84
CA ILE A 12 -43.07 -11.45 -18.51
C ILE A 12 -42.22 -10.60 -17.54
N CYS A 13 -42.67 -10.37 -16.29
CA CYS A 13 -41.95 -9.57 -15.33
C CYS A 13 -40.87 -10.32 -14.50
N MET A 14 -40.68 -11.62 -14.71
CA MET A 14 -39.76 -12.44 -13.88
C MET A 14 -38.39 -12.74 -14.54
N LEU A 15 -38.03 -12.13 -15.65
CA LEU A 15 -36.80 -12.47 -16.39
C LEU A 15 -35.76 -11.34 -16.46
N SER A 16 -35.81 -10.37 -15.59
CA SER A 16 -34.77 -9.31 -15.53
C SER A 16 -34.06 -9.24 -14.19
N VAL A 17 -33.74 -10.40 -13.58
CA VAL A 17 -32.63 -10.46 -12.63
C VAL A 17 -31.39 -10.71 -13.46
N GLY A 18 -30.89 -9.68 -14.13
CA GLY A 18 -29.54 -9.63 -14.62
C GLY A 18 -28.62 -9.66 -13.41
N CYS A 19 -28.02 -10.82 -13.15
CA CYS A 19 -26.83 -10.90 -12.30
C CYS A 19 -25.77 -9.99 -12.89
N SER A 20 -25.69 -8.78 -12.39
CA SER A 20 -24.48 -7.99 -12.51
C SER A 20 -23.47 -8.65 -11.60
N ASP A 21 -22.65 -9.55 -12.15
CA ASP A 21 -21.42 -10.07 -11.51
C ASP A 21 -20.36 -8.94 -11.38
N LYS A 22 -20.73 -7.84 -10.75
CA LYS A 22 -19.76 -7.00 -10.06
C LYS A 22 -19.37 -7.81 -8.83
N LYS A 23 -18.21 -8.48 -8.92
CA LYS A 23 -17.55 -9.09 -7.78
C LYS A 23 -17.49 -8.01 -6.68
N GLN A 24 -18.37 -8.11 -5.70
CA GLN A 24 -18.41 -7.17 -4.58
C GLN A 24 -17.11 -7.39 -3.81
N GLU A 25 -16.23 -6.42 -3.88
CA GLU A 25 -14.97 -6.47 -3.13
C GLU A 25 -15.28 -6.66 -1.66
N SER A 26 -14.60 -7.61 -1.03
CA SER A 26 -14.85 -7.86 0.39
C SER A 26 -14.38 -6.66 1.21
N GLN A 27 -15.11 -6.33 2.26
CA GLN A 27 -14.76 -5.25 3.19
C GLN A 27 -13.36 -5.46 3.79
N THR A 28 -12.93 -6.71 3.94
CA THR A 28 -11.61 -7.11 4.42
C THR A 28 -10.51 -6.72 3.41
N LEU A 29 -10.73 -6.94 2.11
CA LEU A 29 -9.80 -6.53 1.06
C LEU A 29 -9.73 -5.01 0.92
N ILE A 30 -10.85 -4.30 1.06
CA ILE A 30 -10.87 -2.83 1.09
C ILE A 30 -10.00 -2.32 2.24
N SER A 31 -10.12 -2.92 3.43
CA SER A 31 -9.29 -2.56 4.59
C SER A 31 -7.81 -2.88 4.35
N ALA A 32 -7.51 -4.01 3.73
CA ALA A 32 -6.14 -4.38 3.36
C ALA A 32 -5.54 -3.37 2.37
N ASN A 33 -6.32 -2.95 1.35
CA ASN A 33 -5.87 -1.97 0.38
C ASN A 33 -5.62 -0.59 1.01
N ASN A 34 -6.46 -0.16 1.95
CA ASN A 34 -6.22 1.08 2.67
C ASN A 34 -4.89 1.06 3.44
N LEU A 35 -4.58 -0.05 4.14
CA LEU A 35 -3.29 -0.22 4.83
C LEU A 35 -2.12 -0.22 3.84
N HIS A 36 -2.29 -0.87 2.68
CA HIS A 36 -1.29 -0.86 1.61
C HIS A 36 -0.99 0.58 1.14
N LEU A 37 -2.04 1.35 0.81
CA LEU A 37 -1.88 2.74 0.36
C LEU A 37 -1.26 3.65 1.43
N GLU A 38 -1.61 3.45 2.69
CA GLU A 38 -0.96 4.16 3.81
C GLU A 38 0.52 3.78 3.92
N ALA A 39 0.87 2.50 3.77
CA ALA A 39 2.25 2.03 3.81
C ALA A 39 3.09 2.63 2.68
N ILE A 40 2.57 2.67 1.45
CA ILE A 40 3.22 3.30 0.30
C ILE A 40 3.45 4.80 0.56
N LYS A 41 2.45 5.50 1.08
CA LYS A 41 2.60 6.93 1.43
C LYS A 41 3.69 7.16 2.50
N THR A 42 3.76 6.30 3.51
CA THR A 42 4.82 6.35 4.53
C THR A 42 6.19 6.14 3.89
N GLN A 43 6.31 5.15 2.99
CA GLN A 43 7.54 4.83 2.28
C GLN A 43 8.03 6.03 1.45
N GLU A 44 7.15 6.68 0.65
CA GLU A 44 7.52 7.86 -0.15
C GLU A 44 8.03 9.02 0.73
N SER A 45 7.33 9.28 1.84
CA SER A 45 7.75 10.30 2.81
C SER A 45 9.10 9.97 3.44
N LEU A 46 9.32 8.71 3.78
CA LEU A 46 10.56 8.23 4.39
C LEU A 46 11.74 8.34 3.43
N GLU A 47 11.58 8.00 2.16
CA GLU A 47 12.64 8.17 1.15
C GLU A 47 13.09 9.62 1.03
N GLN A 48 12.14 10.56 1.00
CA GLN A 48 12.46 12.00 0.99
C GLN A 48 13.23 12.42 2.24
N LYS A 49 12.78 11.96 3.42
CA LYS A 49 13.45 12.22 4.70
C LYS A 49 14.89 11.67 4.70
N LEU A 50 15.08 10.44 4.27
CA LEU A 50 16.41 9.81 4.20
C LEU A 50 17.35 10.54 3.23
N MET A 51 16.82 11.02 2.10
CA MET A 51 17.58 11.85 1.17
C MET A 51 18.04 13.17 1.83
N HIS A 52 17.18 13.81 2.62
CA HIS A 52 17.57 15.02 3.37
C HIS A 52 18.65 14.72 4.42
N ILE A 53 18.45 13.69 5.24
CA ILE A 53 19.43 13.27 6.27
C ILE A 53 20.80 12.97 5.61
N ARG A 54 20.78 12.25 4.48
CA ARG A 54 22.00 11.91 3.73
C ARG A 54 22.73 13.15 3.23
N ASN A 55 22.00 14.11 2.63
CA ASN A 55 22.59 15.36 2.16
C ASN A 55 23.19 16.19 3.31
N ASP A 56 22.52 16.22 4.45
CA ASP A 56 23.02 16.87 5.64
C ASP A 56 24.29 16.20 6.18
N ALA A 57 24.32 14.87 6.18
CA ALA A 57 25.51 14.10 6.57
C ALA A 57 26.72 14.41 5.68
N ILE A 58 26.52 14.53 4.36
CA ILE A 58 27.57 14.90 3.40
C ILE A 58 28.07 16.32 3.69
N ARG A 59 27.18 17.29 3.86
CA ARG A 59 27.55 18.69 4.16
C ARG A 59 28.31 18.82 5.46
N ALA A 60 27.91 18.06 6.47
CA ALA A 60 28.58 18.06 7.80
C ALA A 60 29.84 17.19 7.86
N HIS A 61 30.23 16.54 6.74
CA HIS A 61 31.35 15.58 6.72
C HIS A 61 31.21 14.48 7.80
N ASN A 62 29.98 14.00 8.05
CA ASN A 62 29.67 13.03 9.09
C ASN A 62 29.48 11.61 8.48
N PRO A 63 30.55 10.78 8.43
CA PRO A 63 30.48 9.46 7.81
C PRO A 63 29.59 8.48 8.61
N VAL A 64 29.41 8.68 9.90
CA VAL A 64 28.56 7.82 10.74
C VAL A 64 27.09 8.05 10.41
N LEU A 65 26.68 9.32 10.29
CA LEU A 65 25.31 9.67 9.91
C LEU A 65 25.00 9.20 8.48
N LEU A 66 25.97 9.40 7.55
CA LEU A 66 25.87 8.95 6.17
C LEU A 66 25.64 7.44 6.11
N HIS A 67 26.47 6.64 6.76
CA HIS A 67 26.34 5.18 6.77
C HIS A 67 24.99 4.72 7.36
N LYS A 68 24.51 5.37 8.42
CA LYS A 68 23.20 5.04 9.03
C LYS A 68 22.03 5.37 8.11
N SER A 69 22.06 6.51 7.43
CA SER A 69 21.01 6.87 6.46
C SER A 69 21.01 5.94 5.27
N ASP A 70 22.18 5.55 4.75
CA ASP A 70 22.30 4.59 3.64
C ASP A 70 21.81 3.19 4.06
N SER A 71 22.07 2.75 5.28
CA SER A 71 21.56 1.49 5.82
C SER A 71 20.04 1.47 5.97
N LEU A 72 19.42 2.57 6.42
CA LEU A 72 17.96 2.67 6.46
C LEU A 72 17.36 2.69 5.06
N LYS A 73 18.00 3.38 4.11
CA LYS A 73 17.55 3.39 2.72
C LYS A 73 17.57 1.98 2.13
N GLU A 74 18.61 1.20 2.36
CA GLU A 74 18.67 -0.20 1.91
C GLU A 74 17.52 -1.03 2.48
N GLN A 75 17.16 -0.85 3.74
CA GLN A 75 16.00 -1.53 4.35
C GLN A 75 14.66 -1.11 3.73
N VAL A 76 14.52 0.16 3.34
CA VAL A 76 13.33 0.64 2.60
C VAL A 76 13.26 -0.03 1.22
N GLU A 77 14.36 -0.15 0.49
CA GLU A 77 14.38 -0.83 -0.80
C GLU A 77 14.00 -2.33 -0.66
N LEU A 78 14.53 -3.02 0.34
CA LEU A 78 14.14 -4.41 0.64
C LEU A 78 12.65 -4.53 0.97
N TRP A 79 12.11 -3.56 1.72
CA TRP A 79 10.68 -3.51 2.00
C TRP A 79 9.86 -3.33 0.71
N LYS A 80 10.25 -2.41 -0.18
CA LYS A 80 9.60 -2.17 -1.49
C LYS A 80 9.58 -3.44 -2.35
N GLU A 81 10.68 -4.18 -2.39
CA GLU A 81 10.76 -5.44 -3.14
C GLU A 81 9.90 -6.55 -2.54
N SER A 82 9.60 -6.49 -1.24
CA SER A 82 8.82 -7.50 -0.53
C SER A 82 7.33 -7.24 -0.51
N VAL A 83 6.90 -5.98 -0.61
CA VAL A 83 5.48 -5.62 -0.49
C VAL A 83 4.67 -6.14 -1.66
N MET A 84 3.50 -6.72 -1.35
CA MET A 84 2.57 -7.31 -2.33
C MET A 84 1.34 -6.42 -2.51
N GLU A 85 0.84 -6.36 -3.73
CA GLU A 85 -0.43 -5.69 -4.04
C GLU A 85 -1.63 -6.45 -3.50
N VAL A 86 -2.71 -5.71 -3.25
CA VAL A 86 -3.98 -6.31 -2.84
C VAL A 86 -4.76 -6.71 -4.09
N PRO A 87 -5.15 -7.97 -4.25
CA PRO A 87 -5.85 -8.43 -5.45
C PRO A 87 -7.17 -7.69 -5.68
N GLY A 88 -7.37 -7.21 -6.90
CA GLY A 88 -8.58 -6.50 -7.32
C GLY A 88 -8.51 -4.98 -7.13
N PHE A 89 -7.40 -4.46 -6.63
CA PHE A 89 -7.16 -3.03 -6.54
C PHE A 89 -5.97 -2.66 -7.43
N ASP A 90 -6.28 -2.04 -8.57
CA ASP A 90 -5.28 -1.46 -9.44
C ASP A 90 -5.00 -0.04 -8.96
N HIS A 91 -3.78 0.29 -8.61
CA HIS A 91 -3.37 1.66 -8.33
C HIS A 91 -2.39 2.13 -9.39
N GLU A 92 -2.73 3.26 -10.00
CA GLU A 92 -1.83 3.94 -10.93
C GLU A 92 -0.67 4.58 -10.13
N HIS A 93 0.54 4.08 -10.35
CA HIS A 93 1.74 4.76 -9.89
C HIS A 93 1.91 6.06 -10.69
N LYS A 94 1.73 7.19 -10.05
CA LYS A 94 2.06 8.50 -10.64
C LYS A 94 3.57 8.58 -10.77
N HIS A 95 4.01 8.61 -12.02
CA HIS A 95 5.35 8.86 -12.51
C HIS A 95 6.34 7.69 -12.56
N GLY A 96 6.37 7.01 -13.72
CA GLY A 96 7.60 6.60 -14.40
C GLY A 96 8.50 5.53 -13.77
N GLU A 97 8.31 5.16 -12.54
CA GLU A 97 9.03 4.08 -11.90
C GLU A 97 8.12 2.84 -11.91
N HIS A 98 8.36 1.96 -12.85
CA HIS A 98 7.77 0.62 -12.86
C HIS A 98 8.37 -0.18 -11.71
N HIS A 99 7.82 -0.02 -10.51
CA HIS A 99 8.05 -0.98 -9.44
C HIS A 99 7.10 -2.16 -9.72
N GLU A 100 7.63 -3.25 -10.23
CA GLU A 100 6.88 -4.49 -10.34
C GLU A 100 6.67 -5.04 -8.93
N HIS A 101 5.54 -4.68 -8.32
CA HIS A 101 5.12 -5.35 -7.09
C HIS A 101 4.84 -6.82 -7.37
N ARG A 102 5.26 -7.69 -6.47
CA ARG A 102 5.00 -9.11 -6.62
C ARG A 102 3.49 -9.36 -6.58
N PRO A 103 2.94 -10.10 -7.56
CA PRO A 103 1.55 -10.51 -7.49
C PRO A 103 1.33 -11.34 -6.22
N ALA A 104 0.25 -11.04 -5.50
CA ALA A 104 -0.08 -11.76 -4.29
C ALA A 104 -0.28 -13.25 -4.58
N PRO A 105 0.32 -14.15 -3.79
CA PRO A 105 0.01 -15.57 -3.86
C PRO A 105 -1.45 -15.79 -3.49
N LYS A 106 -2.01 -16.96 -3.83
CA LYS A 106 -3.37 -17.30 -3.42
C LYS A 106 -3.45 -17.37 -1.90
N MET A 107 -4.16 -16.43 -1.31
CA MET A 107 -4.38 -16.37 0.14
C MET A 107 -5.83 -15.92 0.42
N THR A 108 -6.26 -16.08 1.67
CA THR A 108 -7.58 -15.59 2.10
C THR A 108 -7.54 -14.07 2.29
N ASP A 109 -8.71 -13.42 2.20
CA ASP A 109 -8.82 -11.98 2.45
C ASP A 109 -8.29 -11.59 3.83
N HIS A 110 -8.52 -12.43 4.84
CA HIS A 110 -8.02 -12.22 6.20
C HIS A 110 -6.48 -12.30 6.26
N SER A 111 -5.87 -13.27 5.56
CA SER A 111 -4.42 -13.38 5.48
C SER A 111 -3.80 -12.20 4.75
N MET A 112 -4.48 -11.67 3.72
CA MET A 112 -4.05 -10.46 3.03
C MET A 112 -4.10 -9.24 3.96
N LEU A 113 -5.18 -9.08 4.73
CA LEU A 113 -5.29 -7.99 5.70
C LEU A 113 -4.18 -8.06 6.76
N GLN A 114 -3.92 -9.25 7.30
CA GLN A 114 -2.83 -9.45 8.27
C GLN A 114 -1.47 -9.11 7.65
N TYR A 115 -1.21 -9.58 6.44
CA TYR A 115 0.03 -9.27 5.73
C TYR A 115 0.23 -7.76 5.53
N GLN A 116 -0.81 -7.04 5.09
CA GLN A 116 -0.72 -5.58 4.90
C GLN A 116 -0.52 -4.84 6.22
N GLN A 117 -1.10 -5.35 7.32
CA GLN A 117 -0.85 -4.79 8.66
C GLN A 117 0.62 -4.97 9.07
N GLU A 118 1.22 -6.14 8.81
CA GLU A 118 2.62 -6.41 9.09
C GLU A 118 3.54 -5.56 8.22
N ALA A 119 3.24 -5.42 6.93
CA ALA A 119 3.98 -4.57 6.01
C ALA A 119 3.93 -3.09 6.44
N LYS A 120 2.75 -2.59 6.85
CA LYS A 120 2.58 -1.23 7.38
C LYS A 120 3.40 -1.02 8.66
N ASN A 121 3.34 -1.94 9.60
CA ASN A 121 4.11 -1.86 10.84
C ASN A 121 5.61 -1.84 10.59
N ALA A 122 6.09 -2.58 9.59
CA ALA A 122 7.49 -2.62 9.22
C ALA A 122 7.98 -1.27 8.69
N ILE A 123 7.25 -0.64 7.76
CA ILE A 123 7.66 0.66 7.22
C ILE A 123 7.54 1.78 8.27
N ASP A 124 6.54 1.74 9.16
CA ASP A 124 6.41 2.68 10.27
C ASP A 124 7.60 2.57 11.25
N SER A 125 8.11 1.36 11.45
CA SER A 125 9.31 1.15 12.27
C SER A 125 10.55 1.76 11.64
N LEU A 126 10.70 1.67 10.32
CA LEU A 126 11.79 2.33 9.58
C LEU A 126 11.67 3.85 9.63
N GLU A 127 10.45 4.39 9.49
CA GLU A 127 10.21 5.83 9.63
C GLU A 127 10.57 6.33 11.02
N HIS A 128 10.17 5.61 12.07
CA HIS A 128 10.56 5.95 13.45
C HIS A 128 12.09 5.92 13.64
N GLY A 129 12.77 4.96 13.03
CA GLY A 129 14.23 4.89 13.00
C GLY A 129 14.87 6.12 12.36
N ALA A 130 14.32 6.60 11.25
CA ALA A 130 14.80 7.80 10.57
C ALA A 130 14.56 9.08 11.38
N ILE A 131 13.39 9.20 12.03
CA ILE A 131 13.07 10.32 12.93
C ILE A 131 14.08 10.35 14.10
N THR A 132 14.29 9.22 14.74
CA THR A 132 15.24 9.09 15.86
C THR A 132 16.66 9.44 15.42
N LEU A 133 17.04 9.04 14.21
CA LEU A 133 18.35 9.35 13.62
C LEU A 133 18.51 10.87 13.42
N GLU A 134 17.51 11.52 12.83
CA GLU A 134 17.48 12.96 12.58
C GLU A 134 17.58 13.75 13.90
N GLU A 135 16.75 13.41 14.89
CA GLU A 135 16.75 14.07 16.20
C GLU A 135 18.10 13.98 16.89
N LYS A 136 18.69 12.78 16.90
CA LYS A 136 20.00 12.54 17.52
C LYS A 136 21.12 13.39 16.92
N TYR A 137 21.08 13.60 15.62
CA TYR A 137 22.15 14.32 14.91
C TYR A 137 21.81 15.78 14.60
N LYS A 138 20.61 16.26 14.90
CA LYS A 138 20.18 17.64 14.68
C LYS A 138 21.08 18.67 15.37
N THR A 139 21.56 18.37 16.59
CA THR A 139 22.48 19.23 17.35
C THR A 139 23.89 19.29 16.73
N ILE A 140 24.25 18.30 15.91
CA ILE A 140 25.55 18.24 15.24
C ILE A 140 25.54 18.98 13.91
N LEU A 141 24.35 19.13 13.32
CA LEU A 141 24.15 19.76 12.01
C LEU A 141 23.92 21.28 12.09
N GLN A 142 23.73 21.82 13.28
CA GLN A 142 23.64 23.27 13.59
C GLN A 142 24.99 23.84 13.94
#